data_028de16f4819095e0be82a777f4be643
#
_entry.id   028de16f4819095e0be82a777f4be643
#
_cell.length_a   1.000
_cell.length_b   1.000
_cell.length_c   1.000
_cell.angle_alpha   90.00
_cell.angle_beta   90.00
_cell.angle_gamma   90.00
#
_symmetry.space_group_name_H-M   'P 1'
#
loop_
_entity.id
_entity.type
_entity.pdbx_description
1 polymer ?
#
loop_
_entity_poly.entity_id
_entity_poly.type
_entity_poly.pdbx_seq_one_letter_code
_entity_poly.pdbx_strand_id
1 'polypeptide(L)'
;FPDQDDFGRVFYLNARMSALGIPQMAAIMGNCVAGGAYLPVMCDTLVMTEGSGLYLAGPALVKAAIGQTVSSEDLGGAVMHAEVSGTVDYLEPDDAHALERLRRLAAGYAPRPVAGWARDRRESVEPAQKAEDLEGLLPVDGGSQPYETHEIIARLVDGSAFDEYKARYGRTLVCGTARLGGFPVGIVANQKRVVKNRGRLEVGGVIYAEAADKAARFVLNCNQAGIPIVFLHDVNGFMVGVDSEQDGIIRRGAKLVNAVSNSVVPRLSVILGGSYGAGHYAMSGKAYAPRFLFALPSARYAVMGGQQAARTILDIQAAQLARSGAEPDEDTLAELFERIRAGYERALDIRYGAARLWVDEVVMPLELRLRLIRALDACALDSEPPPLKVGVFQV
;
A
#
# COMPACT_ATOMS: atom_id res chain seq x y z
N PHE A 1 31.76 7.98 24.84
CA PHE A 1 30.29 8.03 24.68
C PHE A 1 29.81 9.38 24.14
N PRO A 2 30.24 10.54 24.58
CA PRO A 2 29.87 11.84 24.00
C PRO A 2 30.75 12.26 22.82
N ASP A 3 31.81 11.52 22.50
CA ASP A 3 32.76 11.85 21.44
C ASP A 3 32.16 11.59 20.04
N GLN A 4 32.62 12.34 19.05
CA GLN A 4 32.12 12.24 17.67
C GLN A 4 32.50 10.93 17.00
N ASP A 5 33.50 10.20 17.48
CA ASP A 5 33.97 8.92 16.96
C ASP A 5 33.42 7.71 17.74
N ASP A 6 32.57 7.95 18.73
CA ASP A 6 32.05 6.96 19.65
C ASP A 6 30.71 6.36 19.15
N PHE A 7 30.14 5.45 19.95
CA PHE A 7 28.92 4.66 19.62
C PHE A 7 27.77 5.52 19.07
N GLY A 8 27.56 6.73 19.58
CA GLY A 8 26.56 7.66 19.06
C GLY A 8 26.74 8.04 17.58
N ARG A 9 27.96 7.97 17.06
CA ARG A 9 28.26 8.27 15.67
C ARG A 9 27.66 7.25 14.71
N VAL A 10 27.48 6.00 15.15
CA VAL A 10 26.90 4.92 14.35
C VAL A 10 25.45 5.27 13.94
N PHE A 11 24.64 5.81 14.85
CA PHE A 11 23.26 6.24 14.54
C PHE A 11 23.23 7.34 13.49
N TYR A 12 24.09 8.33 13.64
CA TYR A 12 24.23 9.40 12.67
C TYR A 12 24.60 8.86 11.28
N LEU A 13 25.60 7.97 11.22
CA LEU A 13 26.04 7.38 9.95
C LEU A 13 24.96 6.49 9.33
N ASN A 14 24.23 5.71 10.13
CA ASN A 14 23.13 4.89 9.68
C ASN A 14 22.07 5.74 8.95
N ALA A 15 21.61 6.84 9.57
CA ALA A 15 20.66 7.76 8.94
C ALA A 15 21.24 8.41 7.67
N ARG A 16 22.54 8.78 7.67
CA ARG A 16 23.20 9.38 6.50
C ARG A 16 23.36 8.41 5.34
N MET A 17 23.65 7.13 5.61
CA MET A 17 23.74 6.10 4.59
C MET A 17 22.39 5.90 3.90
N SER A 18 21.30 5.79 4.65
CA SER A 18 19.94 5.73 4.10
C SER A 18 19.64 6.98 3.24
N ALA A 19 19.93 8.17 3.73
CA ALA A 19 19.73 9.43 2.98
C ALA A 19 20.55 9.51 1.68
N LEU A 20 21.70 8.83 1.62
CA LEU A 20 22.50 8.67 0.40
C LEU A 20 21.97 7.54 -0.51
N GLY A 21 20.90 6.89 -0.10
CA GLY A 21 20.28 5.77 -0.80
C GLY A 21 21.13 4.51 -0.80
N ILE A 22 21.98 4.32 0.20
CA ILE A 22 22.69 3.06 0.44
C ILE A 22 21.76 2.15 1.20
N PRO A 23 21.28 1.04 0.61
CA PRO A 23 20.31 0.17 1.27
C PRO A 23 20.92 -0.50 2.49
N GLN A 24 20.16 -0.52 3.57
CA GLN A 24 20.54 -1.12 4.83
C GLN A 24 19.47 -2.11 5.27
N MET A 25 19.88 -3.34 5.57
CA MET A 25 19.00 -4.40 6.04
C MET A 25 19.53 -4.95 7.36
N ALA A 26 18.64 -5.22 8.31
CA ALA A 26 19.00 -5.83 9.58
C ALA A 26 18.13 -7.04 9.87
N ALA A 27 18.69 -8.05 10.54
CA ALA A 27 17.95 -9.17 11.11
C ALA A 27 18.22 -9.24 12.62
N ILE A 28 17.15 -9.27 13.41
CA ILE A 28 17.17 -9.49 14.84
C ILE A 28 16.91 -10.97 15.10
N MET A 29 17.94 -11.68 15.52
CA MET A 29 17.94 -13.12 15.75
C MET A 29 18.17 -13.48 17.23
N GLY A 30 17.90 -12.53 18.13
CA GLY A 30 18.04 -12.63 19.57
C GLY A 30 17.54 -11.36 20.24
N ASN A 31 17.97 -11.07 21.47
CA ASN A 31 17.51 -9.87 22.17
C ASN A 31 18.31 -8.64 21.76
N CYS A 32 17.62 -7.62 21.33
CA CYS A 32 18.17 -6.33 20.96
C CYS A 32 17.58 -5.24 21.87
N VAL A 33 18.42 -4.62 22.70
CA VAL A 33 17.98 -3.81 23.85
C VAL A 33 18.63 -2.43 23.85
N ALA A 34 17.93 -1.44 24.40
CA ALA A 34 18.40 -0.07 24.66
C ALA A 34 18.90 0.63 23.38
N GLY A 35 20.07 1.26 23.43
CA GLY A 35 20.68 1.93 22.28
C GLY A 35 20.90 1.00 21.09
N GLY A 36 21.22 -0.29 21.33
CA GLY A 36 21.35 -1.30 20.29
C GLY A 36 20.05 -1.54 19.51
N ALA A 37 18.89 -1.30 20.11
CA ALA A 37 17.59 -1.45 19.46
C ALA A 37 17.34 -0.42 18.33
N TYR A 38 17.93 0.77 18.42
CA TYR A 38 17.76 1.79 17.39
C TYR A 38 18.50 1.46 16.10
N LEU A 39 19.64 0.77 16.16
CA LEU A 39 20.43 0.45 14.96
C LEU A 39 19.62 -0.31 13.91
N PRO A 40 19.02 -1.46 14.24
CA PRO A 40 18.22 -2.22 13.26
C PRO A 40 16.93 -1.47 12.83
N VAL A 41 16.28 -0.73 13.74
CA VAL A 41 15.05 0.02 13.42
C VAL A 41 15.31 1.19 12.48
N MET A 42 16.53 1.75 12.49
CA MET A 42 16.94 2.80 11.55
C MET A 42 17.36 2.27 10.19
N CYS A 43 17.47 0.96 10.00
CA CYS A 43 17.68 0.36 8.69
C CYS A 43 16.44 0.50 7.80
N ASP A 44 16.63 0.40 6.49
CA ASP A 44 15.55 0.51 5.50
C ASP A 44 14.62 -0.72 5.56
N THR A 45 15.19 -1.89 5.90
CA THR A 45 14.45 -3.15 6.06
C THR A 45 14.84 -3.89 7.32
N LEU A 46 13.84 -4.36 8.06
CA LEU A 46 14.00 -5.07 9.32
C LEU A 46 13.33 -6.43 9.29
N VAL A 47 14.12 -7.47 9.56
CA VAL A 47 13.67 -8.86 9.75
C VAL A 47 13.78 -9.21 11.23
N MET A 48 12.83 -9.95 11.79
CA MET A 48 12.94 -10.57 13.13
C MET A 48 12.61 -12.05 13.06
N THR A 49 13.27 -12.85 13.91
CA THR A 49 12.92 -14.24 14.12
C THR A 49 11.98 -14.41 15.31
N GLU A 50 11.09 -15.41 15.25
CA GLU A 50 10.26 -15.76 16.41
C GLU A 50 11.15 -16.08 17.63
N GLY A 51 10.71 -15.65 18.81
CA GLY A 51 11.49 -15.75 20.04
C GLY A 51 12.61 -14.71 20.22
N SER A 52 12.86 -13.85 19.22
CA SER A 52 13.74 -12.69 19.40
C SER A 52 13.00 -11.51 20.03
N GLY A 53 13.74 -10.57 20.61
CA GLY A 53 13.17 -9.41 21.32
C GLY A 53 13.80 -8.08 20.89
N LEU A 54 12.96 -7.06 20.80
CA LEU A 54 13.36 -5.70 20.46
C LEU A 54 12.65 -4.70 21.39
N TYR A 55 13.38 -4.09 22.32
CA TYR A 55 12.80 -3.13 23.27
C TYR A 55 13.84 -2.16 23.83
N LEU A 56 13.39 -0.99 24.26
CA LEU A 56 14.25 0.02 24.90
C LEU A 56 14.74 -0.43 26.28
N ALA A 57 13.87 -1.13 27.02
CA ALA A 57 14.17 -1.66 28.34
C ALA A 57 13.60 -3.07 28.46
N GLY A 58 14.42 -4.04 28.88
CA GLY A 58 13.96 -5.41 29.10
C GLY A 58 13.02 -5.54 30.30
N PRO A 59 12.29 -6.67 30.43
CA PRO A 59 11.26 -6.87 31.46
C PRO A 59 11.71 -6.58 32.89
N ALA A 60 12.95 -6.95 33.26
CA ALA A 60 13.50 -6.69 34.58
C ALA A 60 13.65 -5.17 34.87
N LEU A 61 14.09 -4.39 33.88
CA LEU A 61 14.24 -2.94 34.02
C LEU A 61 12.86 -2.25 34.03
N VAL A 62 11.90 -2.71 33.23
CA VAL A 62 10.51 -2.22 33.26
C VAL A 62 9.89 -2.46 34.63
N LYS A 63 10.08 -3.64 35.22
CA LYS A 63 9.62 -3.93 36.58
C LYS A 63 10.27 -3.02 37.62
N ALA A 64 11.56 -2.78 37.53
CA ALA A 64 12.26 -1.90 38.46
C ALA A 64 11.84 -0.43 38.29
N ALA A 65 11.61 0.05 37.06
CA ALA A 65 11.33 1.44 36.80
C ALA A 65 9.89 1.86 37.08
N ILE A 66 8.91 1.02 36.70
CA ILE A 66 7.48 1.35 36.80
C ILE A 66 6.61 0.29 37.47
N GLY A 67 7.23 -0.76 38.04
CA GLY A 67 6.52 -1.84 38.76
C GLY A 67 5.74 -2.82 37.87
N GLN A 68 5.79 -2.66 36.56
CA GLN A 68 5.04 -3.51 35.63
C GLN A 68 5.76 -4.86 35.42
N THR A 69 5.05 -5.97 35.67
CA THR A 69 5.53 -7.30 35.31
C THR A 69 4.96 -7.69 33.95
N VAL A 70 5.83 -7.93 32.98
CA VAL A 70 5.48 -8.26 31.61
C VAL A 70 6.43 -9.31 31.07
N SER A 71 5.96 -10.17 30.16
CA SER A 71 6.84 -11.14 29.48
C SER A 71 7.71 -10.43 28.42
N SER A 72 8.80 -11.04 28.01
CA SER A 72 9.64 -10.52 26.91
C SER A 72 8.85 -10.46 25.60
N GLU A 73 8.03 -11.47 25.34
CA GLU A 73 7.22 -11.57 24.13
C GLU A 73 6.14 -10.48 24.08
N ASP A 74 5.41 -10.24 25.19
CA ASP A 74 4.38 -9.20 25.23
C ASP A 74 4.98 -7.79 25.20
N LEU A 75 6.18 -7.60 25.74
CA LEU A 75 6.85 -6.29 25.80
C LEU A 75 7.40 -5.87 24.43
N GLY A 76 8.07 -6.79 23.75
CA GLY A 76 8.77 -6.47 22.50
C GLY A 76 9.20 -7.71 21.73
N GLY A 77 8.39 -8.77 21.74
CA GLY A 77 8.61 -9.95 20.92
C GLY A 77 8.33 -9.70 19.45
N ALA A 78 8.86 -10.57 18.61
CA ALA A 78 8.78 -10.44 17.16
C ALA A 78 7.33 -10.44 16.64
N VAL A 79 6.45 -11.26 17.22
CA VAL A 79 5.02 -11.31 16.84
C VAL A 79 4.32 -9.99 17.21
N MET A 80 4.57 -9.46 18.43
CA MET A 80 4.02 -8.17 18.86
C MET A 80 4.44 -7.06 17.89
N HIS A 81 5.70 -7.00 17.48
CA HIS A 81 6.18 -6.00 16.54
C HIS A 81 5.64 -6.19 15.12
N ALA A 82 5.40 -7.44 14.70
CA ALA A 82 4.82 -7.72 13.38
C ALA A 82 3.32 -7.40 13.29
N GLU A 83 2.57 -7.54 14.39
CA GLU A 83 1.10 -7.43 14.38
C GLU A 83 0.58 -6.14 14.99
N VAL A 84 1.28 -5.61 16.01
CA VAL A 84 0.78 -4.49 16.81
C VAL A 84 1.51 -3.18 16.52
N SER A 85 2.83 -3.14 16.68
CA SER A 85 3.57 -1.89 16.48
C SER A 85 3.88 -1.60 15.00
N GLY A 86 3.90 -2.63 14.16
CA GLY A 86 4.29 -2.51 12.76
C GLY A 86 5.76 -2.16 12.56
N THR A 87 6.61 -2.37 13.57
CA THR A 87 8.04 -2.06 13.49
C THR A 87 8.77 -3.03 12.56
N VAL A 88 8.41 -4.32 12.59
CA VAL A 88 9.05 -5.38 11.82
C VAL A 88 8.45 -5.46 10.42
N ASP A 89 9.32 -5.58 9.42
CA ASP A 89 8.92 -5.71 8.03
C ASP A 89 8.66 -7.17 7.65
N TYR A 90 9.50 -8.09 8.14
CA TYR A 90 9.38 -9.53 7.88
C TYR A 90 9.60 -10.32 9.16
N LEU A 91 8.66 -11.20 9.46
CA LEU A 91 8.73 -12.15 10.57
C LEU A 91 9.10 -13.53 10.03
N GLU A 92 10.17 -14.11 10.52
CA GLU A 92 10.65 -15.40 10.10
C GLU A 92 10.68 -16.40 11.28
N PRO A 93 10.48 -17.70 11.04
CA PRO A 93 10.39 -18.66 12.13
C PRO A 93 11.72 -18.89 12.85
N ASP A 94 12.84 -18.74 12.17
CA ASP A 94 14.20 -18.99 12.69
C ASP A 94 15.28 -18.22 11.93
N ASP A 95 16.51 -18.34 12.39
CA ASP A 95 17.68 -17.64 11.84
C ASP A 95 18.00 -18.07 10.41
N ALA A 96 17.79 -19.33 10.04
CA ALA A 96 18.06 -19.83 8.69
C ALA A 96 17.11 -19.16 7.68
N HIS A 97 15.83 -19.06 8.01
CA HIS A 97 14.83 -18.37 7.18
C HIS A 97 15.08 -16.87 7.12
N ALA A 98 15.51 -16.26 8.23
CA ALA A 98 15.87 -14.84 8.24
C ALA A 98 17.05 -14.54 7.29
N LEU A 99 18.10 -15.38 7.31
CA LEU A 99 19.24 -15.24 6.39
C LEU A 99 18.85 -15.49 4.94
N GLU A 100 17.97 -16.43 4.68
CA GLU A 100 17.43 -16.65 3.34
C GLU A 100 16.59 -15.46 2.86
N ARG A 101 15.75 -14.90 3.73
CA ARG A 101 15.01 -13.66 3.46
C ARG A 101 15.95 -12.53 3.08
N LEU A 102 17.00 -12.28 3.85
CA LEU A 102 17.99 -11.25 3.55
C LEU A 102 18.67 -11.47 2.19
N ARG A 103 19.02 -12.72 1.83
CA ARG A 103 19.58 -13.04 0.50
C ARG A 103 18.60 -12.73 -0.62
N ARG A 104 17.32 -13.08 -0.48
CA ARG A 104 16.28 -12.77 -1.48
C ARG A 104 16.08 -11.27 -1.64
N LEU A 105 15.99 -10.53 -0.54
CA LEU A 105 15.88 -9.08 -0.55
C LEU A 105 17.09 -8.43 -1.23
N ALA A 106 18.30 -8.86 -0.87
CA ALA A 106 19.54 -8.38 -1.48
C ALA A 106 19.58 -8.65 -2.99
N ALA A 107 19.10 -9.82 -3.43
CA ALA A 107 19.00 -10.15 -4.85
C ALA A 107 17.97 -9.31 -5.63
N GLY A 108 17.06 -8.65 -4.91
CA GLY A 108 16.09 -7.68 -5.47
C GLY A 108 16.70 -6.30 -5.73
N TYR A 109 17.78 -5.96 -5.03
CA TYR A 109 18.54 -4.74 -5.30
C TYR A 109 19.40 -4.95 -6.54
N ALA A 110 19.01 -4.36 -7.66
CA ALA A 110 19.88 -4.29 -8.83
C ALA A 110 21.10 -3.41 -8.52
N PRO A 111 22.27 -3.68 -9.16
CA PRO A 111 23.33 -2.69 -9.20
C PRO A 111 22.70 -1.39 -9.67
N ARG A 112 22.85 -0.29 -8.93
CA ARG A 112 22.29 0.99 -9.35
C ARG A 112 22.83 1.29 -10.75
N PRO A 113 21.97 1.45 -11.76
CA PRO A 113 22.41 2.13 -12.96
C PRO A 113 22.90 3.52 -12.52
N VAL A 114 23.92 4.02 -13.15
CA VAL A 114 24.48 5.36 -12.91
C VAL A 114 23.39 6.43 -13.02
N ALA A 115 22.23 6.08 -13.60
CA ALA A 115 21.05 6.91 -13.77
C ALA A 115 19.80 6.04 -13.95
N GLY A 116 18.73 6.42 -13.23
CA GLY A 116 17.41 5.86 -13.46
C GLY A 116 16.91 4.87 -12.39
N TRP A 117 15.76 4.26 -12.67
CA TRP A 117 15.19 3.19 -11.87
C TRP A 117 15.77 1.82 -12.25
N ALA A 118 15.57 0.81 -11.41
CA ALA A 118 16.13 -0.53 -11.61
C ALA A 118 15.63 -1.17 -12.92
N ARG A 119 16.49 -1.22 -13.91
CA ARG A 119 16.25 -1.82 -15.24
C ARG A 119 16.85 -3.22 -15.35
N ASP A 120 17.18 -3.85 -14.22
CA ASP A 120 17.69 -5.22 -14.17
C ASP A 120 16.58 -6.19 -14.60
N ARG A 121 16.37 -6.27 -15.91
CA ARG A 121 15.41 -7.19 -16.51
C ARG A 121 16.05 -8.56 -16.63
N ARG A 122 15.53 -9.49 -15.84
CA ARG A 122 15.82 -10.92 -15.99
C ARG A 122 14.95 -11.55 -17.05
N GLU A 123 15.20 -12.81 -17.38
CA GLU A 123 14.28 -13.59 -18.20
C GLU A 123 12.89 -13.63 -17.55
N SER A 124 11.87 -13.34 -18.35
CA SER A 124 10.48 -13.38 -17.89
C SER A 124 10.03 -14.82 -17.69
N VAL A 125 9.42 -15.09 -16.56
CA VAL A 125 8.84 -16.40 -16.22
C VAL A 125 7.34 -16.28 -16.19
N GLU A 126 6.64 -17.20 -16.84
CA GLU A 126 5.18 -17.22 -16.76
C GLU A 126 4.70 -17.48 -15.33
N PRO A 127 3.56 -16.90 -14.91
CA PRO A 127 2.95 -17.21 -13.63
C PRO A 127 2.68 -18.72 -13.50
N ALA A 128 2.87 -19.26 -12.30
CA ALA A 128 2.51 -20.65 -12.01
C ALA A 128 0.97 -20.83 -11.95
N GLN A 129 0.25 -19.75 -11.66
CA GLN A 129 -1.22 -19.71 -11.68
C GLN A 129 -1.72 -19.23 -13.06
N LYS A 130 -2.79 -19.86 -13.56
CA LYS A 130 -3.30 -19.59 -14.90
C LYS A 130 -3.97 -18.22 -14.97
N ALA A 131 -3.62 -17.43 -15.99
CA ALA A 131 -4.20 -16.12 -16.22
C ALA A 131 -5.69 -16.16 -16.57
N GLU A 132 -6.15 -17.24 -17.20
CA GLU A 132 -7.55 -17.46 -17.60
C GLU A 132 -8.51 -17.43 -16.40
N ASP A 133 -8.04 -17.81 -15.22
CA ASP A 133 -8.84 -17.78 -14.00
C ASP A 133 -9.10 -16.35 -13.47
N LEU A 134 -8.40 -15.31 -13.98
CA LEU A 134 -8.58 -13.92 -13.53
C LEU A 134 -10.02 -13.43 -13.73
N GLU A 135 -10.68 -13.81 -14.83
CA GLU A 135 -12.07 -13.39 -15.11
C GLU A 135 -13.03 -13.92 -14.06
N GLY A 136 -12.80 -15.14 -13.55
CA GLY A 136 -13.62 -15.73 -12.48
C GLY A 136 -13.36 -15.17 -11.08
N LEU A 137 -12.22 -14.54 -10.87
CA LEU A 137 -11.83 -13.95 -9.59
C LEU A 137 -12.25 -12.48 -9.44
N LEU A 138 -12.33 -11.77 -10.57
CA LEU A 138 -12.61 -10.35 -10.58
C LEU A 138 -14.12 -10.07 -10.57
N PRO A 139 -14.57 -9.02 -9.87
CA PRO A 139 -15.99 -8.70 -9.80
C PRO A 139 -16.53 -8.26 -11.17
N VAL A 140 -17.64 -8.83 -11.58
CA VAL A 140 -18.32 -8.50 -12.83
C VAL A 140 -19.04 -7.16 -12.75
N ASP A 141 -19.45 -6.74 -11.55
CA ASP A 141 -20.34 -5.61 -11.27
C ASP A 141 -19.63 -4.37 -10.67
N GLY A 142 -18.31 -4.31 -10.80
CA GLY A 142 -17.54 -3.12 -10.35
C GLY A 142 -17.22 -3.10 -8.87
N GLY A 143 -17.11 -4.26 -8.20
CA GLY A 143 -16.41 -4.32 -6.92
C GLY A 143 -17.26 -4.65 -5.69
N SER A 144 -18.46 -5.19 -5.83
CA SER A 144 -19.28 -5.60 -4.68
C SER A 144 -18.84 -6.94 -4.07
N GLN A 145 -18.21 -7.83 -4.85
CA GLN A 145 -17.82 -9.15 -4.39
C GLN A 145 -16.43 -9.16 -3.75
N PRO A 146 -16.27 -9.80 -2.56
CA PRO A 146 -14.97 -9.96 -1.92
C PRO A 146 -14.13 -11.01 -2.67
N TYR A 147 -12.85 -10.73 -2.86
CA TYR A 147 -11.88 -11.68 -3.40
C TYR A 147 -10.55 -11.59 -2.65
N GLU A 148 -9.71 -12.63 -2.80
CA GLU A 148 -8.35 -12.64 -2.24
C GLU A 148 -7.38 -11.98 -3.22
N THR A 149 -6.83 -10.85 -2.83
CA THR A 149 -5.94 -10.06 -3.69
C THR A 149 -4.65 -10.79 -4.07
N HIS A 150 -4.14 -11.67 -3.20
CA HIS A 150 -2.97 -12.48 -3.50
C HIS A 150 -3.19 -13.41 -4.71
N GLU A 151 -4.42 -13.87 -4.93
CA GLU A 151 -4.75 -14.68 -6.10
C GLU A 151 -4.66 -13.89 -7.41
N ILE A 152 -4.99 -12.60 -7.37
CA ILE A 152 -4.80 -11.70 -8.52
C ILE A 152 -3.30 -11.48 -8.76
N ILE A 153 -2.56 -11.14 -7.70
CA ILE A 153 -1.10 -10.90 -7.79
C ILE A 153 -0.40 -12.14 -8.34
N ALA A 154 -0.73 -13.34 -7.85
CA ALA A 154 -0.11 -14.59 -8.28
C ALA A 154 -0.29 -14.89 -9.78
N ARG A 155 -1.34 -14.35 -10.41
CA ARG A 155 -1.59 -14.51 -11.85
C ARG A 155 -0.95 -13.42 -12.72
N LEU A 156 -0.39 -12.40 -12.10
CA LEU A 156 0.28 -11.31 -12.80
C LEU A 156 1.81 -11.43 -12.75
N VAL A 157 2.36 -11.90 -11.63
CA VAL A 157 3.80 -11.85 -11.37
C VAL A 157 4.53 -13.11 -11.84
N ASP A 158 5.79 -12.96 -12.16
CA ASP A 158 6.67 -14.02 -12.65
C ASP A 158 6.75 -15.17 -11.63
N GLY A 159 6.49 -16.40 -12.10
CA GLY A 159 6.50 -17.61 -11.28
C GLY A 159 5.51 -17.59 -10.12
N SER A 160 4.55 -16.67 -10.09
CA SER A 160 3.63 -16.41 -8.96
C SER A 160 4.37 -16.09 -7.65
N ALA A 161 5.61 -15.63 -7.73
CA ALA A 161 6.46 -15.32 -6.58
C ALA A 161 6.22 -13.88 -6.09
N PHE A 162 5.81 -13.75 -4.84
CA PHE A 162 5.52 -12.47 -4.20
C PHE A 162 6.07 -12.45 -2.77
N ASP A 163 6.93 -11.47 -2.48
CA ASP A 163 7.48 -11.24 -1.14
C ASP A 163 6.68 -10.15 -0.45
N GLU A 164 5.69 -10.55 0.37
CA GLU A 164 4.80 -9.61 1.05
C GLU A 164 5.51 -8.87 2.19
N TYR A 165 5.43 -7.56 2.15
CA TYR A 165 5.93 -6.62 3.14
C TYR A 165 4.90 -6.41 4.25
N LYS A 166 5.29 -6.55 5.52
CA LYS A 166 4.41 -6.40 6.70
C LYS A 166 3.08 -7.17 6.57
N ALA A 167 3.15 -8.47 6.25
CA ALA A 167 1.98 -9.31 5.96
C ALA A 167 0.94 -9.36 7.11
N ARG A 168 1.39 -9.14 8.35
CA ARG A 168 0.54 -9.18 9.55
C ARG A 168 0.05 -7.81 10.03
N TYR A 169 0.51 -6.70 9.42
CA TYR A 169 0.19 -5.33 9.79
C TYR A 169 -0.54 -4.59 8.67
N GLY A 170 -1.56 -3.80 9.00
CA GLY A 170 -2.29 -2.99 8.02
C GLY A 170 -2.83 -3.83 6.86
N ARG A 171 -3.51 -4.92 7.15
CA ARG A 171 -3.82 -6.02 6.23
C ARG A 171 -4.85 -5.67 5.13
N THR A 172 -5.48 -4.49 5.20
CA THR A 172 -6.40 -4.02 4.13
C THR A 172 -5.67 -3.48 2.91
N LEU A 173 -4.35 -3.26 3.03
CA LEU A 173 -3.45 -3.08 1.89
C LEU A 173 -2.40 -4.20 1.85
N VAL A 174 -2.26 -4.83 0.71
CA VAL A 174 -1.21 -5.80 0.40
C VAL A 174 -0.08 -5.05 -0.28
N CYS A 175 1.11 -5.08 0.32
CA CYS A 175 2.31 -4.47 -0.22
C CYS A 175 3.40 -5.53 -0.32
N GLY A 176 4.19 -5.52 -1.37
CA GLY A 176 5.29 -6.48 -1.50
C GLY A 176 6.04 -6.33 -2.82
N THR A 177 7.13 -7.07 -2.94
CA THR A 177 7.97 -7.07 -4.14
C THR A 177 7.80 -8.34 -4.95
N ALA A 178 7.91 -8.20 -6.26
CA ALA A 178 7.82 -9.30 -7.22
C ALA A 178 8.67 -9.00 -8.46
N ARG A 179 8.62 -9.91 -9.44
CA ARG A 179 9.03 -9.62 -10.81
C ARG A 179 7.84 -9.69 -11.75
N LEU A 180 7.85 -8.82 -12.73
CA LEU A 180 6.82 -8.75 -13.77
C LEU A 180 7.48 -8.56 -15.13
N GLY A 181 7.44 -9.62 -15.96
CA GLY A 181 8.16 -9.63 -17.23
C GLY A 181 9.67 -9.50 -17.05
N GLY A 182 10.21 -10.03 -15.96
CA GLY A 182 11.61 -9.94 -15.56
C GLY A 182 11.98 -8.66 -14.81
N PHE A 183 11.18 -7.58 -14.85
CA PHE A 183 11.43 -6.35 -14.11
C PHE A 183 11.14 -6.51 -12.61
N PRO A 184 11.99 -6.02 -11.71
CA PRO A 184 11.63 -5.89 -10.31
C PRO A 184 10.53 -4.85 -10.16
N VAL A 185 9.47 -5.15 -9.40
CA VAL A 185 8.34 -4.25 -9.16
C VAL A 185 7.92 -4.31 -7.70
N GLY A 186 7.51 -3.16 -7.16
CA GLY A 186 6.71 -3.07 -5.95
C GLY A 186 5.22 -3.17 -6.32
N ILE A 187 4.42 -3.83 -5.51
CA ILE A 187 2.97 -3.91 -5.67
C ILE A 187 2.31 -3.32 -4.43
N VAL A 188 1.35 -2.43 -4.64
CA VAL A 188 0.44 -1.90 -3.62
C VAL A 188 -0.98 -2.19 -4.08
N ALA A 189 -1.70 -3.04 -3.35
CA ALA A 189 -3.02 -3.52 -3.75
C ALA A 189 -4.02 -3.45 -2.60
N ASN A 190 -5.28 -3.14 -2.90
CA ASN A 190 -6.34 -3.24 -1.92
C ASN A 190 -6.70 -4.71 -1.69
N GLN A 191 -6.73 -5.16 -0.42
CA GLN A 191 -7.34 -6.43 -0.06
C GLN A 191 -8.86 -6.25 -0.06
N LYS A 192 -9.58 -7.09 -0.80
CA LYS A 192 -11.04 -6.94 -0.95
C LYS A 192 -11.86 -7.77 0.02
N ARG A 193 -11.30 -8.79 0.61
CA ARG A 193 -11.99 -9.54 1.68
C ARG A 193 -11.84 -8.85 3.03
N VAL A 194 -12.75 -9.17 3.94
CA VAL A 194 -12.63 -8.79 5.36
C VAL A 194 -11.38 -9.46 5.95
N VAL A 195 -10.59 -8.70 6.69
CA VAL A 195 -9.39 -9.17 7.36
C VAL A 195 -9.49 -8.94 8.87
N LYS A 196 -8.78 -9.77 9.64
CA LYS A 196 -8.64 -9.57 11.07
C LYS A 196 -7.31 -8.87 11.36
N ASN A 197 -7.35 -7.71 12.01
CA ASN A 197 -6.20 -6.93 12.41
C ASN A 197 -6.31 -6.57 13.89
N ARG A 198 -5.33 -6.93 14.71
CA ARG A 198 -5.34 -6.70 16.18
C ARG A 198 -6.65 -7.14 16.87
N GLY A 199 -7.22 -8.26 16.44
CA GLY A 199 -8.49 -8.75 16.97
C GLY A 199 -9.76 -8.08 16.44
N ARG A 200 -9.66 -6.98 15.65
CA ARG A 200 -10.77 -6.28 15.01
C ARG A 200 -10.97 -6.80 13.58
N LEU A 201 -12.21 -6.82 13.13
CA LEU A 201 -12.53 -7.09 11.73
C LEU A 201 -12.50 -5.78 10.95
N GLU A 202 -11.73 -5.76 9.86
CA GLU A 202 -11.59 -4.62 8.95
C GLU A 202 -12.19 -4.96 7.60
N VAL A 203 -12.95 -4.03 7.04
CA VAL A 203 -13.65 -4.18 5.77
C VAL A 203 -12.66 -4.06 4.62
N GLY A 204 -12.73 -4.99 3.66
CA GLY A 204 -11.90 -4.97 2.47
C GLY A 204 -12.20 -3.78 1.55
N GLY A 205 -11.19 -3.32 0.82
CA GLY A 205 -11.29 -2.15 -0.04
C GLY A 205 -11.27 -0.81 0.71
N VAL A 206 -11.12 -0.81 2.05
CA VAL A 206 -11.03 0.40 2.88
C VAL A 206 -9.61 0.56 3.39
N ILE A 207 -9.08 1.77 3.32
CA ILE A 207 -7.73 2.10 3.84
C ILE A 207 -7.86 2.52 5.30
N TYR A 208 -7.29 1.71 6.20
CA TYR A 208 -7.16 2.01 7.62
C TYR A 208 -5.83 2.71 7.91
N ALA A 209 -5.70 3.25 9.10
CA ALA A 209 -4.55 4.04 9.52
C ALA A 209 -3.23 3.27 9.42
N GLU A 210 -3.20 2.02 9.91
CA GLU A 210 -2.02 1.15 9.81
C GLU A 210 -1.70 0.77 8.35
N ALA A 211 -2.71 0.55 7.53
CA ALA A 211 -2.54 0.24 6.12
C ALA A 211 -1.93 1.43 5.36
N ALA A 212 -2.35 2.66 5.71
CA ALA A 212 -1.78 3.88 5.15
C ALA A 212 -0.30 4.04 5.53
N ASP A 213 0.07 3.82 6.81
CA ASP A 213 1.46 3.85 7.27
C ASP A 213 2.33 2.80 6.56
N LYS A 214 1.84 1.56 6.47
CA LYS A 214 2.50 0.46 5.75
C LYS A 214 2.79 0.84 4.31
N ALA A 215 1.77 1.28 3.57
CA ALA A 215 1.90 1.61 2.17
C ALA A 215 2.81 2.83 1.95
N ALA A 216 2.72 3.86 2.80
CA ALA A 216 3.59 5.04 2.72
C ALA A 216 5.07 4.64 2.83
N ARG A 217 5.42 3.84 3.83
CA ARG A 217 6.80 3.36 3.99
C ARG A 217 7.22 2.48 2.82
N PHE A 218 6.37 1.59 2.36
CA PHE A 218 6.67 0.72 1.23
C PHE A 218 6.93 1.51 -0.06
N VAL A 219 6.14 2.54 -0.35
CA VAL A 219 6.36 3.44 -1.50
C VAL A 219 7.72 4.13 -1.40
N LEU A 220 8.11 4.62 -0.21
CA LEU A 220 9.43 5.21 0.01
C LEU A 220 10.56 4.20 -0.20
N ASN A 221 10.41 2.98 0.30
CA ASN A 221 11.39 1.89 0.10
C ASN A 221 11.57 1.57 -1.39
N CYS A 222 10.47 1.48 -2.17
CA CYS A 222 10.55 1.28 -3.62
C CYS A 222 11.28 2.42 -4.32
N ASN A 223 11.03 3.67 -3.91
CA ASN A 223 11.72 4.83 -4.46
C ASN A 223 13.21 4.82 -4.14
N GLN A 224 13.58 4.47 -2.90
CA GLN A 224 14.96 4.34 -2.49
C GLN A 224 15.70 3.22 -3.25
N ALA A 225 15.02 2.09 -3.47
CA ALA A 225 15.54 0.98 -4.25
C ALA A 225 15.51 1.21 -5.77
N GLY A 226 14.84 2.28 -6.24
CA GLY A 226 14.63 2.55 -7.66
C GLY A 226 13.74 1.50 -8.35
N ILE A 227 12.74 0.96 -7.66
CA ILE A 227 11.84 -0.08 -8.15
C ILE A 227 10.51 0.55 -8.58
N PRO A 228 10.02 0.35 -9.83
CA PRO A 228 8.71 0.81 -10.27
C PRO A 228 7.59 0.18 -9.46
N ILE A 229 6.47 0.89 -9.31
CA ILE A 229 5.35 0.46 -8.46
C ILE A 229 4.11 0.23 -9.30
N VAL A 230 3.46 -0.92 -9.09
CA VAL A 230 2.15 -1.26 -9.63
C VAL A 230 1.10 -1.10 -8.53
N PHE A 231 0.13 -0.22 -8.74
CA PHE A 231 -1.02 -0.02 -7.87
C PHE A 231 -2.23 -0.77 -8.42
N LEU A 232 -2.79 -1.67 -7.63
CA LEU A 232 -4.01 -2.41 -7.98
C LEU A 232 -5.17 -1.86 -7.14
N HIS A 233 -6.05 -1.10 -7.79
CA HIS A 233 -7.16 -0.42 -7.11
C HIS A 233 -8.41 -1.30 -7.05
N ASP A 234 -8.94 -1.48 -5.87
CA ASP A 234 -10.33 -1.78 -5.60
C ASP A 234 -10.69 -1.14 -4.25
N VAL A 235 -10.71 0.21 -4.24
CA VAL A 235 -10.73 1.05 -3.06
C VAL A 235 -12.05 1.81 -2.93
N ASN A 236 -12.68 1.69 -1.76
CA ASN A 236 -13.89 2.41 -1.39
C ASN A 236 -13.60 3.80 -0.78
N GLY A 237 -12.39 4.00 -0.26
CA GLY A 237 -11.94 5.21 0.43
C GLY A 237 -11.10 4.88 1.66
N PHE A 238 -10.84 5.92 2.46
CA PHE A 238 -10.29 5.76 3.80
C PHE A 238 -11.39 5.43 4.81
N MET A 239 -11.03 4.77 5.91
CA MET A 239 -11.96 4.55 7.01
C MET A 239 -12.38 5.87 7.64
N VAL A 240 -13.63 5.97 8.01
CA VAL A 240 -14.25 7.16 8.62
C VAL A 240 -14.84 6.82 9.99
N GLY A 241 -15.09 7.81 10.80
CA GLY A 241 -15.71 7.66 12.11
C GLY A 241 -14.79 8.07 13.26
N VAL A 242 -15.36 8.20 14.44
CA VAL A 242 -14.67 8.75 15.62
C VAL A 242 -13.39 7.98 15.94
N ASP A 243 -13.46 6.66 15.99
CA ASP A 243 -12.29 5.82 16.31
C ASP A 243 -11.15 6.02 15.31
N SER A 244 -11.48 6.11 14.02
CA SER A 244 -10.47 6.33 12.95
C SER A 244 -9.83 7.70 13.03
N GLU A 245 -10.62 8.75 13.32
CA GLU A 245 -10.10 10.10 13.48
C GLU A 245 -9.18 10.20 14.70
N GLN A 246 -9.58 9.59 15.83
CA GLN A 246 -8.77 9.53 17.04
C GLN A 246 -7.49 8.70 16.86
N ASP A 247 -7.52 7.68 16.01
CA ASP A 247 -6.34 6.89 15.61
C ASP A 247 -5.45 7.62 14.58
N GLY A 248 -5.84 8.81 14.16
CA GLY A 248 -5.08 9.70 13.29
C GLY A 248 -5.12 9.32 11.82
N ILE A 249 -6.24 8.81 11.32
CA ILE A 249 -6.40 8.42 9.90
C ILE A 249 -6.03 9.55 8.94
N ILE A 250 -6.41 10.81 9.27
CA ILE A 250 -6.13 11.98 8.43
C ILE A 250 -4.60 12.19 8.28
N ARG A 251 -3.85 12.08 9.38
CA ARG A 251 -2.40 12.26 9.38
C ARG A 251 -1.70 11.11 8.65
N ARG A 252 -2.09 9.86 8.94
CA ARG A 252 -1.51 8.67 8.32
C ARG A 252 -1.89 8.57 6.84
N GLY A 253 -3.12 8.93 6.48
CA GLY A 253 -3.55 9.07 5.09
C GLY A 253 -2.75 10.13 4.33
N ALA A 254 -2.54 11.31 4.95
CA ALA A 254 -1.70 12.36 4.37
C ALA A 254 -0.24 11.90 4.14
N LYS A 255 0.29 11.05 5.02
CA LYS A 255 1.61 10.43 4.86
C LYS A 255 1.68 9.57 3.58
N LEU A 256 0.67 8.73 3.35
CA LEU A 256 0.58 7.93 2.12
C LEU A 256 0.45 8.82 0.87
N VAL A 257 -0.44 9.80 0.93
CA VAL A 257 -0.62 10.77 -0.16
C VAL A 257 0.68 11.51 -0.48
N ASN A 258 1.43 11.94 0.55
CA ASN A 258 2.73 12.59 0.39
C ASN A 258 3.76 11.64 -0.28
N ALA A 259 3.87 10.41 0.19
CA ALA A 259 4.80 9.42 -0.37
C ALA A 259 4.51 9.13 -1.85
N VAL A 260 3.23 8.96 -2.21
CA VAL A 260 2.80 8.73 -3.60
C VAL A 260 3.04 9.96 -4.47
N SER A 261 2.71 11.17 -3.97
CA SER A 261 2.88 12.43 -4.71
C SER A 261 4.32 12.73 -5.08
N ASN A 262 5.25 12.40 -4.17
CA ASN A 262 6.68 12.66 -4.35
C ASN A 262 7.45 11.46 -4.92
N SER A 263 6.76 10.36 -5.26
CA SER A 263 7.39 9.20 -5.86
C SER A 263 7.98 9.54 -7.23
N VAL A 264 9.23 9.18 -7.43
CA VAL A 264 10.02 9.47 -8.64
C VAL A 264 10.22 8.24 -9.54
N VAL A 265 9.89 7.04 -9.04
CA VAL A 265 9.90 5.83 -9.86
C VAL A 265 8.63 5.73 -10.71
N PRO A 266 8.64 5.01 -11.85
CA PRO A 266 7.44 4.78 -12.63
C PRO A 266 6.33 4.15 -11.79
N ARG A 267 5.12 4.71 -11.88
CA ARG A 267 3.91 4.19 -11.24
C ARG A 267 2.92 3.79 -12.32
N LEU A 268 2.50 2.53 -12.25
CA LEU A 268 1.46 1.97 -13.10
C LEU A 268 0.23 1.70 -12.22
N SER A 269 -0.90 2.23 -12.59
CA SER A 269 -2.14 2.06 -11.82
C SER A 269 -3.16 1.27 -12.61
N VAL A 270 -3.84 0.34 -11.96
CA VAL A 270 -4.88 -0.51 -12.54
C VAL A 270 -6.12 -0.46 -11.68
N ILE A 271 -7.24 -0.04 -12.23
CA ILE A 271 -8.54 -0.09 -11.55
C ILE A 271 -9.15 -1.46 -11.84
N LEU A 272 -9.14 -2.36 -10.85
CA LEU A 272 -9.69 -3.71 -10.95
C LEU A 272 -11.22 -3.72 -10.74
N GLY A 273 -11.70 -2.94 -9.77
CA GLY A 273 -13.10 -2.83 -9.40
C GLY A 273 -13.47 -1.38 -9.14
N GLY A 274 -13.76 -1.02 -7.89
CA GLY A 274 -14.05 0.36 -7.49
C GLY A 274 -12.79 1.20 -7.27
N SER A 275 -12.87 2.50 -7.55
CA SER A 275 -11.83 3.45 -7.14
C SER A 275 -12.45 4.80 -6.80
N TYR A 276 -12.61 5.08 -5.51
CA TYR A 276 -13.43 6.18 -5.02
C TYR A 276 -12.66 7.17 -4.17
N GLY A 277 -13.01 8.47 -4.34
CA GLY A 277 -12.63 9.58 -3.50
C GLY A 277 -11.12 9.72 -3.25
N ALA A 278 -10.75 10.04 -2.02
CA ALA A 278 -9.35 10.17 -1.62
C ALA A 278 -8.57 8.85 -1.68
N GLY A 279 -9.26 7.70 -1.64
CA GLY A 279 -8.65 6.38 -1.85
C GLY A 279 -8.06 6.25 -3.25
N HIS A 280 -8.75 6.76 -4.28
CA HIS A 280 -8.23 6.82 -5.65
C HIS A 280 -6.92 7.62 -5.73
N TYR A 281 -6.84 8.73 -5.01
CA TYR A 281 -5.63 9.57 -4.97
C TYR A 281 -4.48 8.85 -4.27
N ALA A 282 -4.72 8.30 -3.09
CA ALA A 282 -3.71 7.60 -2.31
C ALA A 282 -3.14 6.36 -3.02
N MET A 283 -3.93 5.73 -3.90
CA MET A 283 -3.51 4.61 -4.73
C MET A 283 -2.91 5.05 -6.08
N SER A 284 -2.38 6.27 -6.19
CA SER A 284 -1.79 6.83 -7.42
C SER A 284 -2.78 6.96 -8.58
N GLY A 285 -3.93 7.60 -8.33
CA GLY A 285 -4.90 7.89 -9.37
C GLY A 285 -4.43 8.96 -10.37
N LYS A 286 -5.25 9.27 -11.38
CA LYS A 286 -4.87 10.12 -12.52
C LYS A 286 -4.28 11.48 -12.15
N ALA A 287 -4.83 12.13 -11.09
CA ALA A 287 -4.34 13.43 -10.62
C ALA A 287 -2.92 13.39 -10.04
N TYR A 288 -2.40 12.22 -9.72
CA TYR A 288 -1.05 12.00 -9.19
C TYR A 288 -0.05 11.59 -10.27
N ALA A 289 -0.43 11.75 -11.52
CA ALA A 289 0.40 11.53 -12.70
C ALA A 289 1.11 10.15 -12.72
N PRO A 290 0.39 9.01 -12.59
CA PRO A 290 0.98 7.72 -12.90
C PRO A 290 1.45 7.73 -14.36
N ARG A 291 2.46 6.93 -14.69
CA ARG A 291 2.92 6.81 -16.09
C ARG A 291 1.84 6.20 -16.97
N PHE A 292 1.11 5.24 -16.45
CA PHE A 292 -0.08 4.67 -17.08
C PHE A 292 -1.14 4.38 -16.04
N LEU A 293 -2.39 4.60 -16.42
CA LEU A 293 -3.56 4.21 -15.65
C LEU A 293 -4.47 3.35 -16.53
N PHE A 294 -4.54 2.07 -16.20
CA PHE A 294 -5.40 1.07 -16.83
C PHE A 294 -6.66 0.85 -16.02
N ALA A 295 -7.70 0.35 -16.67
CA ALA A 295 -8.90 -0.07 -15.97
C ALA A 295 -9.48 -1.33 -16.62
N LEU A 296 -10.11 -2.19 -15.83
CA LEU A 296 -10.87 -3.31 -16.36
C LEU A 296 -12.25 -2.84 -16.87
N PRO A 297 -12.90 -3.59 -17.77
CA PRO A 297 -14.21 -3.20 -18.32
C PRO A 297 -15.31 -3.01 -17.26
N SER A 298 -15.24 -3.76 -16.16
CA SER A 298 -16.17 -3.67 -15.01
C SER A 298 -15.80 -2.57 -14.00
N ALA A 299 -14.67 -1.88 -14.18
CA ALA A 299 -14.19 -0.88 -13.25
C ALA A 299 -15.14 0.31 -13.11
N ARG A 300 -15.19 0.87 -11.89
CA ARG A 300 -16.00 2.03 -11.55
C ARG A 300 -15.11 3.11 -10.90
N TYR A 301 -15.27 4.32 -11.35
CA TYR A 301 -14.42 5.43 -10.94
C TYR A 301 -15.22 6.69 -10.67
N ALA A 302 -15.21 7.19 -9.44
CA ALA A 302 -15.88 8.43 -9.05
C ALA A 302 -15.41 8.97 -7.68
N VAL A 303 -15.99 10.08 -7.26
CA VAL A 303 -15.79 10.64 -5.91
C VAL A 303 -16.37 9.70 -4.85
N MET A 304 -17.55 9.09 -5.11
CA MET A 304 -18.22 8.15 -4.20
C MET A 304 -19.14 7.21 -4.99
N GLY A 305 -19.61 6.13 -4.36
CA GLY A 305 -20.56 5.20 -4.98
C GLY A 305 -21.91 5.87 -5.29
N GLY A 306 -22.59 5.41 -6.34
CA GLY A 306 -23.81 6.06 -6.84
C GLY A 306 -24.95 6.14 -5.84
N GLN A 307 -25.19 5.11 -5.04
CA GLN A 307 -26.21 5.14 -3.97
C GLN A 307 -25.86 6.16 -2.87
N GLN A 308 -24.61 6.21 -2.44
CA GLN A 308 -24.17 7.14 -1.40
C GLN A 308 -24.24 8.58 -1.90
N ALA A 309 -23.83 8.82 -3.14
CA ALA A 309 -23.94 10.12 -3.81
C ALA A 309 -25.39 10.57 -3.90
N ALA A 310 -26.30 9.69 -4.36
CA ALA A 310 -27.72 9.99 -4.49
C ALA A 310 -28.34 10.37 -3.15
N ARG A 311 -28.07 9.62 -2.08
CA ARG A 311 -28.55 9.94 -0.73
C ARG A 311 -28.04 11.30 -0.23
N THR A 312 -26.72 11.52 -0.35
CA THR A 312 -26.12 12.80 0.11
C THR A 312 -26.69 14.00 -0.62
N ILE A 313 -26.86 13.92 -1.95
CA ILE A 313 -27.42 15.02 -2.74
C ILE A 313 -28.91 15.20 -2.43
N LEU A 314 -29.66 14.10 -2.25
CA LEU A 314 -31.06 14.15 -1.87
C LEU A 314 -31.24 14.86 -0.52
N ASP A 315 -30.44 14.51 0.50
CA ASP A 315 -30.49 15.13 1.82
C ASP A 315 -30.22 16.65 1.75
N ILE A 316 -29.26 17.06 0.93
CA ILE A 316 -28.94 18.49 0.69
C ILE A 316 -30.13 19.19 0.04
N GLN A 317 -30.73 18.61 -1.00
CA GLN A 317 -31.85 19.19 -1.72
C GLN A 317 -33.12 19.23 -0.87
N ALA A 318 -33.40 18.16 -0.11
CA ALA A 318 -34.53 18.13 0.82
C ALA A 318 -34.38 19.24 1.90
N ALA A 319 -33.15 19.40 2.44
CA ALA A 319 -32.88 20.47 3.41
C ALA A 319 -33.04 21.88 2.80
N GLN A 320 -32.69 22.08 1.53
CA GLN A 320 -32.89 23.33 0.80
C GLN A 320 -34.39 23.63 0.58
N LEU A 321 -35.17 22.62 0.16
CA LEU A 321 -36.61 22.73 -0.02
C LEU A 321 -37.33 23.07 1.29
N ALA A 322 -36.98 22.38 2.38
CA ALA A 322 -37.52 22.68 3.71
C ALA A 322 -37.25 24.12 4.16
N ARG A 323 -36.06 24.65 3.86
CA ARG A 323 -35.73 26.07 4.17
C ARG A 323 -36.52 27.07 3.33
N SER A 324 -36.95 26.69 2.12
CA SER A 324 -37.81 27.53 1.28
C SER A 324 -39.30 27.39 1.60
N GLY A 325 -39.68 26.61 2.61
CA GLY A 325 -41.07 26.37 3.00
C GLY A 325 -41.80 25.36 2.13
N ALA A 326 -41.08 24.60 1.28
CA ALA A 326 -41.64 23.52 0.49
C ALA A 326 -41.38 22.18 1.19
N GLU A 327 -42.42 21.41 1.44
CA GLU A 327 -42.30 20.01 1.88
C GLU A 327 -42.59 19.10 0.67
N PRO A 328 -41.53 18.56 0.02
CA PRO A 328 -41.74 17.63 -1.09
C PRO A 328 -42.36 16.32 -0.54
N ASP A 329 -43.30 15.77 -1.27
CA ASP A 329 -43.88 14.46 -0.97
C ASP A 329 -42.88 13.33 -1.20
N GLU A 330 -43.16 12.13 -0.70
CA GLU A 330 -42.28 10.96 -0.79
C GLU A 330 -42.06 10.54 -2.26
N ASP A 331 -43.04 10.68 -3.14
CA ASP A 331 -42.92 10.31 -4.54
C ASP A 331 -41.95 11.24 -5.28
N THR A 332 -42.04 12.55 -5.03
CA THR A 332 -41.11 13.54 -5.57
C THR A 332 -39.67 13.28 -5.12
N LEU A 333 -39.46 12.92 -3.84
CA LEU A 333 -38.14 12.57 -3.32
C LEU A 333 -37.60 11.28 -3.92
N ALA A 334 -38.46 10.27 -4.13
CA ALA A 334 -38.09 9.01 -4.76
C ALA A 334 -37.70 9.21 -6.23
N GLU A 335 -38.48 9.97 -7.00
CA GLU A 335 -38.13 10.30 -8.39
C GLU A 335 -36.81 11.08 -8.48
N LEU A 336 -36.59 12.03 -7.58
CA LEU A 336 -35.36 12.81 -7.50
C LEU A 336 -34.16 11.90 -7.20
N PHE A 337 -34.31 11.00 -6.22
CA PHE A 337 -33.28 10.02 -5.87
C PHE A 337 -32.89 9.17 -7.07
N GLU A 338 -33.88 8.57 -7.77
CA GLU A 338 -33.62 7.71 -8.92
C GLU A 338 -32.98 8.48 -10.09
N ARG A 339 -33.37 9.71 -10.33
CA ARG A 339 -32.76 10.58 -11.35
C ARG A 339 -31.29 10.88 -11.03
N ILE A 340 -30.97 11.22 -9.78
CA ILE A 340 -29.60 11.48 -9.33
C ILE A 340 -28.78 10.20 -9.44
N ARG A 341 -29.33 9.07 -8.93
CA ARG A 341 -28.68 7.77 -8.98
C ARG A 341 -28.35 7.35 -10.42
N ALA A 342 -29.32 7.43 -11.33
CA ALA A 342 -29.13 7.08 -12.74
C ALA A 342 -28.09 7.98 -13.45
N GLY A 343 -28.03 9.27 -13.09
CA GLY A 343 -26.99 10.18 -13.58
C GLY A 343 -25.59 9.78 -13.12
N TYR A 344 -25.48 9.41 -11.85
CA TYR A 344 -24.23 8.97 -11.24
C TYR A 344 -23.77 7.62 -11.81
N GLU A 345 -24.67 6.65 -11.95
CA GLU A 345 -24.36 5.32 -12.51
C GLU A 345 -23.78 5.42 -13.92
N ARG A 346 -24.28 6.34 -14.75
CA ARG A 346 -23.71 6.59 -16.07
C ARG A 346 -22.30 7.19 -16.00
N ALA A 347 -22.03 8.06 -15.04
CA ALA A 347 -20.72 8.69 -14.86
C ALA A 347 -19.69 7.74 -14.21
N LEU A 348 -20.16 6.71 -13.48
CA LEU A 348 -19.32 5.65 -12.88
C LEU A 348 -18.78 4.67 -13.92
N ASP A 349 -19.44 4.53 -15.06
CA ASP A 349 -19.00 3.61 -16.13
C ASP A 349 -17.61 4.02 -16.62
N ILE A 350 -16.69 3.06 -16.65
CA ILE A 350 -15.30 3.34 -17.03
C ILE A 350 -15.17 3.91 -18.45
N ARG A 351 -16.11 3.59 -19.35
CA ARG A 351 -16.17 4.15 -20.72
C ARG A 351 -16.40 5.65 -20.71
N TYR A 352 -17.16 6.13 -19.73
CA TYR A 352 -17.33 7.58 -19.52
C TYR A 352 -16.01 8.27 -19.14
N GLY A 353 -15.22 7.64 -18.26
CA GLY A 353 -13.89 8.08 -17.88
C GLY A 353 -12.88 7.97 -19.05
N ALA A 354 -12.91 6.86 -19.79
CA ALA A 354 -12.05 6.65 -20.94
C ALA A 354 -12.28 7.70 -22.05
N ALA A 355 -13.53 8.03 -22.33
CA ALA A 355 -13.88 9.08 -23.28
C ALA A 355 -13.36 10.49 -22.88
N ARG A 356 -12.97 10.68 -21.63
CA ARG A 356 -12.39 11.91 -21.06
C ARG A 356 -10.89 11.81 -20.79
N LEU A 357 -10.27 10.73 -21.22
CA LEU A 357 -8.84 10.46 -21.02
C LEU A 357 -8.46 10.36 -19.52
N TRP A 358 -9.39 9.95 -18.65
CA TRP A 358 -9.13 9.70 -17.24
C TRP A 358 -8.41 8.37 -17.02
N VAL A 359 -8.53 7.45 -17.97
CA VAL A 359 -7.75 6.23 -18.07
C VAL A 359 -7.06 6.17 -19.44
N ASP A 360 -5.91 5.57 -19.51
CA ASP A 360 -5.12 5.49 -20.73
C ASP A 360 -5.59 4.33 -21.61
N GLU A 361 -6.06 3.23 -21.01
CA GLU A 361 -6.60 2.08 -21.73
C GLU A 361 -7.58 1.29 -20.86
N VAL A 362 -8.65 0.77 -21.45
CA VAL A 362 -9.51 -0.26 -20.84
C VAL A 362 -9.01 -1.60 -21.31
N VAL A 363 -8.57 -2.45 -20.39
CA VAL A 363 -7.82 -3.69 -20.65
C VAL A 363 -8.60 -4.89 -20.17
N MET A 364 -8.70 -5.93 -21.01
CA MET A 364 -9.28 -7.21 -20.60
C MET A 364 -8.39 -7.91 -19.56
N PRO A 365 -8.97 -8.64 -18.59
CA PRO A 365 -8.19 -9.31 -17.54
C PRO A 365 -7.06 -10.18 -18.08
N LEU A 366 -7.30 -10.94 -19.13
CA LEU A 366 -6.31 -11.82 -19.76
C LEU A 366 -5.10 -11.05 -20.37
N GLU A 367 -5.32 -9.82 -20.78
CA GLU A 367 -4.27 -8.98 -21.39
C GLU A 367 -3.49 -8.17 -20.36
N LEU A 368 -3.98 -8.08 -19.12
CA LEU A 368 -3.47 -7.16 -18.11
C LEU A 368 -1.97 -7.33 -17.86
N ARG A 369 -1.50 -8.57 -17.66
CA ARG A 369 -0.07 -8.86 -17.48
C ARG A 369 0.76 -8.33 -18.65
N LEU A 370 0.36 -8.62 -19.88
CA LEU A 370 1.08 -8.19 -21.08
C LEU A 370 1.10 -6.66 -21.21
N ARG A 371 -0.01 -5.97 -20.89
CA ARG A 371 -0.09 -4.50 -20.92
C ARG A 371 0.84 -3.86 -19.89
N LEU A 372 0.88 -4.42 -18.68
CA LEU A 372 1.78 -3.96 -17.63
C LEU A 372 3.26 -4.14 -18.03
N ILE A 373 3.63 -5.28 -18.62
CA ILE A 373 4.99 -5.52 -19.10
C ILE A 373 5.37 -4.50 -20.18
N ARG A 374 4.49 -4.26 -21.17
CA ARG A 374 4.74 -3.26 -22.22
C ARG A 374 4.85 -1.84 -21.66
N ALA A 375 4.06 -1.52 -20.64
CA ALA A 375 4.16 -0.23 -19.96
C ALA A 375 5.51 -0.08 -19.23
N LEU A 376 6.01 -1.14 -18.60
CA LEU A 376 7.35 -1.15 -18.00
C LEU A 376 8.45 -1.02 -19.06
N ASP A 377 8.32 -1.70 -20.21
CA ASP A 377 9.23 -1.54 -21.35
C ASP A 377 9.26 -0.08 -21.83
N ALA A 378 8.10 0.55 -21.97
CA ALA A 378 8.00 1.97 -22.36
C ALA A 378 8.66 2.90 -21.32
N CYS A 379 8.40 2.64 -20.01
CA CYS A 379 9.04 3.39 -18.94
C CYS A 379 10.57 3.22 -18.93
N ALA A 380 11.08 2.06 -19.37
CA ALA A 380 12.51 1.80 -19.42
C ALA A 380 13.26 2.63 -20.48
N LEU A 381 12.54 3.24 -21.41
CA LEU A 381 13.10 4.15 -22.41
C LEU A 381 13.28 5.57 -21.86
N ASP A 382 12.71 5.88 -20.71
CA ASP A 382 12.77 7.22 -20.13
C ASP A 382 14.13 7.51 -19.47
N SER A 383 14.52 8.77 -19.49
CA SER A 383 15.74 9.25 -18.85
C SER A 383 15.60 9.32 -17.32
N GLU A 384 16.69 9.61 -16.67
CA GLU A 384 16.88 9.64 -15.21
C GLU A 384 15.71 10.25 -14.41
N PRO A 385 15.16 9.53 -13.42
CA PRO A 385 14.24 10.15 -12.47
C PRO A 385 15.01 11.20 -11.64
N PRO A 386 14.34 12.28 -11.24
CA PRO A 386 14.91 13.25 -10.31
C PRO A 386 15.21 12.58 -8.96
N PRO A 387 16.09 13.15 -8.13
CA PRO A 387 16.31 12.64 -6.80
C PRO A 387 15.03 12.71 -5.94
N LEU A 388 14.76 11.67 -5.16
CA LEU A 388 13.63 11.64 -4.23
C LEU A 388 13.72 12.79 -3.22
N LYS A 389 12.66 13.58 -3.13
CA LYS A 389 12.50 14.64 -2.12
C LYS A 389 11.07 14.60 -1.60
N VAL A 390 10.89 14.34 -0.32
CA VAL A 390 9.56 14.20 0.29
C VAL A 390 9.10 15.46 1.05
N GLY A 391 9.94 16.49 1.15
CA GLY A 391 9.64 17.68 1.93
C GLY A 391 9.47 17.39 3.43
N VAL A 392 8.54 18.09 4.07
CA VAL A 392 8.17 17.82 5.47
C VAL A 392 7.20 16.65 5.48
N PHE A 393 7.63 15.54 6.07
CA PHE A 393 6.84 14.30 6.12
C PHE A 393 5.96 14.26 7.38
N GLN A 394 4.72 13.82 7.24
CA GLN A 394 3.78 13.71 8.36
C GLN A 394 4.15 12.50 9.25
N VAL A 395 4.44 12.73 10.51
CA VAL A 395 4.86 11.72 11.50
C VAL A 395 3.80 11.48 12.58
#